data_c490cf65b5f8aaf15684508518900f97
#
_entry.id   c490cf65b5f8aaf15684508518900f97
#
_cell.length_a   1.000
_cell.length_b   1.000
_cell.length_c   1.000
_cell.angle_alpha   90.00
_cell.angle_beta   90.00
_cell.angle_gamma   90.00
#
_symmetry.space_group_name_H-M   'P 1'
#
loop_
_entity.id
_entity.type
_entity.pdbx_description
1 polymer ?
#
loop_
_entity_poly.entity_id
_entity_poly.type
_entity_poly.pdbx_seq_one_letter_code
_entity_poly.pdbx_strand_id
1 'polypeptide(L)'
;LKKDTYWAELESLYRKRKPSPNNYQQKKDILATYSSEVLNINLTYYFEKYGFDLSDECKEKLKKYPTSNEKLWYLNSSVMNYEGQGFDNVDTNLDVTLSKSKSNIKLTMNINKSIKNDLLGYEIIKDGKVIGFTTESSYTDNEANDNSKYEVVPYAKDLTSANKVEINSKMPSISIQQEKITLKVGEKFDAKAYVKGLTYTGEDITSNIKI
;
A
#
# COMPACT_ATOMS: atom_id res chain seq x y z
N LEU A 1 -19.07 -0.83 9.31
CA LEU A 1 -19.41 -1.66 10.49
C LEU A 1 -20.37 -0.92 11.41
N LYS A 2 -21.59 -0.66 10.95
CA LYS A 2 -22.62 -0.10 11.81
C LYS A 2 -23.36 -1.24 12.49
N LYS A 3 -22.85 -1.70 13.65
CA LYS A 3 -23.62 -2.54 14.56
C LYS A 3 -23.85 -1.71 15.82
N ASP A 4 -25.02 -1.12 15.92
CA ASP A 4 -25.40 -0.23 17.03
C ASP A 4 -25.35 -0.93 18.40
N THR A 5 -25.44 -2.28 18.38
CA THR A 5 -25.38 -3.13 19.58
C THR A 5 -23.96 -3.62 19.92
N TYR A 6 -22.93 -3.25 19.13
CA TYR A 6 -21.57 -3.82 19.28
C TYR A 6 -21.05 -3.76 20.72
N TRP A 7 -21.06 -2.59 21.34
CA TRP A 7 -20.55 -2.43 22.70
C TRP A 7 -21.33 -3.21 23.73
N ALA A 8 -22.67 -3.22 23.62
CA ALA A 8 -23.53 -3.95 24.53
C ALA A 8 -23.29 -5.47 24.44
N GLU A 9 -23.13 -6.01 23.23
CA GLU A 9 -22.85 -7.42 23.00
C GLU A 9 -21.44 -7.79 23.46
N LEU A 10 -20.43 -6.95 23.17
CA LEU A 10 -19.07 -7.15 23.62
C LEU A 10 -18.99 -7.21 25.16
N GLU A 11 -19.58 -6.23 25.84
CA GLU A 11 -19.65 -6.24 27.28
C GLU A 11 -20.42 -7.44 27.84
N SER A 12 -21.49 -7.87 27.18
CA SER A 12 -22.23 -9.07 27.57
C SER A 12 -21.34 -10.30 27.55
N LEU A 13 -20.48 -10.45 26.52
CA LEU A 13 -19.50 -11.54 26.44
C LEU A 13 -18.50 -11.48 27.59
N TYR A 14 -17.97 -10.30 27.92
CA TYR A 14 -17.05 -10.13 29.04
C TYR A 14 -17.72 -10.49 30.37
N ARG A 15 -18.95 -10.05 30.62
CA ARG A 15 -19.71 -10.38 31.83
C ARG A 15 -20.03 -11.89 31.93
N LYS A 16 -20.40 -12.50 30.79
CA LYS A 16 -20.77 -13.94 30.74
C LYS A 16 -19.54 -14.83 30.90
N ARG A 17 -18.45 -14.56 30.24
CA ARG A 17 -17.26 -15.43 30.20
C ARG A 17 -16.25 -15.13 31.30
N LYS A 18 -16.30 -13.93 31.88
CA LYS A 18 -15.42 -13.48 32.97
C LYS A 18 -13.93 -13.82 32.71
N PRO A 19 -13.35 -13.42 31.58
CA PRO A 19 -11.97 -13.79 31.27
C PRO A 19 -11.00 -13.23 32.30
N SER A 20 -9.99 -14.03 32.67
CA SER A 20 -8.93 -13.63 33.61
C SER A 20 -7.57 -13.66 32.91
N PRO A 21 -7.22 -12.66 32.10
CA PRO A 21 -5.95 -12.64 31.39
C PRO A 21 -4.78 -12.38 32.37
N ASN A 22 -3.72 -13.19 32.25
CA ASN A 22 -2.53 -13.09 33.08
C ASN A 22 -1.47 -12.08 32.55
N ASN A 23 -1.60 -11.67 31.28
CA ASN A 23 -0.64 -10.77 30.66
C ASN A 23 -1.31 -9.90 29.58
N TYR A 24 -0.55 -8.95 29.04
CA TYR A 24 -1.05 -8.01 28.04
C TYR A 24 -1.39 -8.68 26.70
N GLN A 25 -0.64 -9.72 26.29
CA GLN A 25 -0.92 -10.47 25.08
C GLN A 25 -2.31 -11.12 25.14
N GLN A 26 -2.63 -11.79 26.24
CA GLN A 26 -3.95 -12.40 26.43
C GLN A 26 -5.09 -11.37 26.42
N LYS A 27 -4.86 -10.15 26.92
CA LYS A 27 -5.86 -9.06 26.83
C LYS A 27 -6.15 -8.67 25.39
N LYS A 28 -5.12 -8.54 24.56
CA LYS A 28 -5.27 -8.26 23.13
C LYS A 28 -6.03 -9.38 22.41
N ASP A 29 -5.64 -10.61 22.64
CA ASP A 29 -6.24 -11.79 22.01
C ASP A 29 -7.72 -11.96 22.39
N ILE A 30 -8.08 -11.72 23.66
CA ILE A 30 -9.47 -11.76 24.13
C ILE A 30 -10.29 -10.66 23.45
N LEU A 31 -9.77 -9.43 23.39
CA LEU A 31 -10.45 -8.32 22.73
C LEU A 31 -10.70 -8.64 21.25
N ALA A 32 -9.67 -9.11 20.53
CA ALA A 32 -9.78 -9.46 19.13
C ALA A 32 -10.78 -10.60 18.89
N THR A 33 -10.74 -11.64 19.75
CA THR A 33 -11.62 -12.80 19.65
C THR A 33 -13.09 -12.41 19.87
N TYR A 34 -13.37 -11.65 20.92
CA TYR A 34 -14.73 -11.25 21.25
C TYR A 34 -15.29 -10.25 20.24
N SER A 35 -14.47 -9.28 19.79
CA SER A 35 -14.87 -8.36 18.74
C SER A 35 -15.19 -9.07 17.42
N SER A 36 -14.36 -10.05 17.04
CA SER A 36 -14.59 -10.84 15.83
C SER A 36 -15.87 -11.67 15.94
N GLU A 37 -16.16 -12.21 17.12
CA GLU A 37 -17.40 -12.98 17.38
C GLU A 37 -18.63 -12.09 17.28
N VAL A 38 -18.63 -10.94 17.93
CA VAL A 38 -19.77 -9.99 17.92
C VAL A 38 -20.07 -9.49 16.51
N LEU A 39 -19.03 -9.22 15.72
CA LEU A 39 -19.18 -8.68 14.36
C LEU A 39 -19.33 -9.78 13.31
N ASN A 40 -19.05 -11.03 13.66
CA ASN A 40 -18.94 -12.16 12.75
C ASN A 40 -17.97 -11.88 11.58
N ILE A 41 -16.81 -11.29 11.90
CA ILE A 41 -15.77 -10.90 10.94
C ILE A 41 -14.41 -11.26 11.51
N ASN A 42 -13.50 -11.77 10.68
CA ASN A 42 -12.10 -11.93 11.05
C ASN A 42 -11.43 -10.55 11.13
N LEU A 43 -11.15 -10.10 12.35
CA LEU A 43 -10.54 -8.81 12.63
C LEU A 43 -9.02 -8.87 12.79
N THR A 44 -8.36 -10.00 12.49
CA THR A 44 -6.89 -10.14 12.63
C THR A 44 -6.17 -8.97 11.98
N TYR A 45 -6.45 -8.72 10.71
CA TYR A 45 -5.78 -7.67 9.95
C TYR A 45 -6.09 -6.26 10.47
N TYR A 46 -7.32 -6.02 10.95
CA TYR A 46 -7.69 -4.77 11.60
C TYR A 46 -6.82 -4.50 12.83
N PHE A 47 -6.71 -5.45 13.75
CA PHE A 47 -5.92 -5.30 14.97
C PHE A 47 -4.43 -5.12 14.68
N GLU A 48 -3.87 -5.90 13.74
CA GLU A 48 -2.47 -5.77 13.32
C GLU A 48 -2.16 -4.39 12.72
N LYS A 49 -3.07 -3.80 11.96
CA LYS A 49 -2.92 -2.45 11.41
C LYS A 49 -2.91 -1.35 12.49
N TYR A 50 -3.53 -1.61 13.62
CA TYR A 50 -3.46 -0.72 14.79
C TYR A 50 -2.33 -1.07 15.76
N GLY A 51 -1.38 -1.90 15.36
CA GLY A 51 -0.20 -2.25 16.16
C GLY A 51 -0.47 -3.29 17.25
N PHE A 52 -1.59 -4.03 17.17
CA PHE A 52 -1.87 -5.12 18.08
C PHE A 52 -1.33 -6.43 17.48
N ASP A 53 -0.12 -6.83 17.87
CA ASP A 53 0.36 -8.17 17.56
C ASP A 53 -0.51 -9.20 18.27
N LEU A 54 -1.26 -9.99 17.51
CA LEU A 54 -2.04 -11.09 18.03
C LEU A 54 -1.19 -12.37 18.06
N SER A 55 -1.45 -13.25 19.05
CA SER A 55 -0.79 -14.55 19.10
C SER A 55 -1.22 -15.43 17.92
N ASP A 56 -0.33 -16.38 17.52
CA ASP A 56 -0.67 -17.32 16.44
C ASP A 56 -1.91 -18.15 16.78
N GLU A 57 -2.08 -18.53 18.05
CA GLU A 57 -3.27 -19.24 18.53
C GLU A 57 -4.54 -18.39 18.33
N CYS A 58 -4.47 -17.09 18.62
CA CYS A 58 -5.59 -16.17 18.38
C CYS A 58 -5.90 -16.07 16.89
N LYS A 59 -4.89 -15.87 16.05
CA LYS A 59 -5.04 -15.78 14.59
C LYS A 59 -5.71 -17.03 14.01
N GLU A 60 -5.29 -18.21 14.44
CA GLU A 60 -5.91 -19.48 14.03
C GLU A 60 -7.39 -19.55 14.44
N LYS A 61 -7.72 -19.16 15.67
CA LYS A 61 -9.12 -19.13 16.15
C LYS A 61 -10.00 -18.18 15.34
N LEU A 62 -9.42 -17.09 14.82
CA LEU A 62 -10.16 -16.09 14.06
C LEU A 62 -10.43 -16.51 12.60
N LYS A 63 -9.71 -17.49 12.06
CA LYS A 63 -9.92 -18.00 10.69
C LYS A 63 -11.31 -18.56 10.44
N LYS A 64 -12.05 -18.95 11.48
CA LYS A 64 -13.44 -19.41 11.37
C LYS A 64 -14.43 -18.32 10.95
N TYR A 65 -14.07 -17.05 11.13
CA TYR A 65 -14.90 -15.92 10.72
C TYR A 65 -14.53 -15.46 9.29
N PRO A 66 -15.52 -14.98 8.50
CA PRO A 66 -15.25 -14.49 7.18
C PRO A 66 -14.32 -13.27 7.23
N THR A 67 -13.44 -13.17 6.25
CA THR A 67 -12.63 -11.95 6.04
C THR A 67 -13.52 -10.85 5.49
N SER A 68 -13.39 -9.63 6.01
CA SER A 68 -14.07 -8.47 5.44
C SER A 68 -13.41 -8.06 4.12
N ASN A 69 -14.24 -7.76 3.12
CA ASN A 69 -13.77 -7.10 1.90
C ASN A 69 -13.57 -5.59 2.11
N GLU A 70 -14.14 -5.04 3.19
CA GLU A 70 -14.00 -3.63 3.54
C GLU A 70 -12.68 -3.38 4.27
N LYS A 71 -12.03 -2.27 3.95
CA LYS A 71 -10.80 -1.81 4.60
C LYS A 71 -11.10 -1.07 5.90
N LEU A 72 -11.56 -1.81 6.91
CA LEU A 72 -12.10 -1.26 8.17
C LEU A 72 -11.13 -0.33 8.91
N TRP A 73 -9.83 -0.53 8.74
CA TRP A 73 -8.79 0.30 9.36
C TRP A 73 -8.65 1.70 8.74
N TYR A 74 -9.32 1.98 7.63
CA TYR A 74 -9.37 3.32 7.04
C TYR A 74 -10.62 4.10 7.46
N LEU A 75 -11.51 3.48 8.23
CA LEU A 75 -12.70 4.13 8.76
C LEU A 75 -12.29 5.26 9.72
N ASN A 76 -12.79 6.44 9.43
CA ASN A 76 -12.67 7.61 10.29
C ASN A 76 -13.97 8.44 10.24
N SER A 77 -14.04 9.51 11.01
CA SER A 77 -15.25 10.34 11.09
C SER A 77 -15.66 10.97 9.76
N SER A 78 -14.71 11.22 8.85
CA SER A 78 -15.01 11.79 7.52
C SER A 78 -15.65 10.77 6.57
N VAL A 79 -15.52 9.47 6.86
CA VAL A 79 -16.11 8.36 6.08
C VAL A 79 -17.52 8.04 6.55
N MET A 80 -17.80 8.19 7.85
CA MET A 80 -19.05 7.73 8.45
C MET A 80 -20.32 8.44 7.95
N ASN A 81 -20.20 9.69 7.47
CA ASN A 81 -21.31 10.52 7.00
C ASN A 81 -21.16 10.89 5.51
N TYR A 82 -20.39 10.11 4.76
CA TYR A 82 -20.17 10.38 3.34
C TYR A 82 -21.35 9.84 2.51
N GLU A 83 -21.94 10.70 1.69
CA GLU A 83 -23.06 10.42 0.81
C GLU A 83 -22.70 10.55 -0.69
N GLY A 84 -21.41 10.69 -1.00
CA GLY A 84 -20.91 10.84 -2.35
C GLY A 84 -20.83 9.53 -3.12
N GLN A 85 -20.34 9.62 -4.36
CA GLN A 85 -20.09 8.44 -5.21
C GLN A 85 -18.76 7.80 -4.84
N GLY A 86 -18.75 6.47 -4.76
CA GLY A 86 -17.55 5.68 -4.61
C GLY A 86 -16.73 5.58 -5.90
N PHE A 87 -15.67 4.78 -5.87
CA PHE A 87 -14.78 4.55 -7.01
C PHE A 87 -15.09 3.28 -7.79
N ASP A 88 -16.20 2.61 -7.52
CA ASP A 88 -16.62 1.46 -8.33
C ASP A 88 -16.84 1.86 -9.78
N ASN A 89 -16.05 1.26 -10.68
CA ASN A 89 -16.09 1.54 -12.13
C ASN A 89 -15.77 2.99 -12.52
N VAL A 90 -15.16 3.79 -11.63
CA VAL A 90 -14.72 5.15 -11.94
C VAL A 90 -13.29 5.11 -12.48
N ASP A 91 -13.08 5.74 -13.63
CA ASP A 91 -11.72 6.02 -14.10
C ASP A 91 -11.16 7.22 -13.32
N THR A 92 -10.27 6.92 -12.40
CA THR A 92 -9.65 7.94 -11.56
C THR A 92 -8.54 8.70 -12.27
N ASN A 93 -8.10 8.25 -13.47
CA ASN A 93 -6.92 8.77 -14.16
C ASN A 93 -5.74 8.96 -13.19
N LEU A 94 -5.56 7.97 -12.29
CA LEU A 94 -4.45 8.01 -11.34
C LEU A 94 -3.13 7.88 -12.09
N ASP A 95 -2.29 8.89 -11.98
CA ASP A 95 -0.90 8.87 -12.41
C ASP A 95 0.01 8.79 -11.18
N VAL A 96 0.99 7.89 -11.25
CA VAL A 96 1.97 7.70 -10.17
C VAL A 96 3.36 7.88 -10.74
N THR A 97 4.08 8.85 -10.19
CA THR A 97 5.49 9.07 -10.49
C THR A 97 6.36 8.64 -9.32
N LEU A 98 7.55 8.13 -9.64
CA LEU A 98 8.52 7.65 -8.67
C LEU A 98 9.80 8.48 -8.78
N SER A 99 10.30 8.94 -7.63
CA SER A 99 11.63 9.52 -7.51
C SER A 99 12.43 8.78 -6.44
N LYS A 100 13.72 8.56 -6.71
CA LYS A 100 14.61 7.83 -5.83
C LYS A 100 15.72 8.74 -5.31
N SER A 101 16.00 8.64 -4.00
CA SER A 101 17.13 9.32 -3.35
C SER A 101 17.75 8.38 -2.31
N LYS A 102 18.94 7.87 -2.60
CA LYS A 102 19.64 6.87 -1.76
C LYS A 102 18.74 5.64 -1.52
N SER A 103 18.38 5.37 -0.27
CA SER A 103 17.49 4.26 0.14
C SER A 103 16.01 4.66 0.16
N ASN A 104 15.67 5.90 -0.17
CA ASN A 104 14.30 6.39 -0.11
C ASN A 104 13.68 6.41 -1.49
N ILE A 105 12.45 5.93 -1.59
CA ILE A 105 11.60 6.10 -2.77
C ILE A 105 10.40 6.94 -2.39
N LYS A 106 10.20 8.04 -3.14
CA LYS A 106 9.01 8.86 -3.03
C LYS A 106 8.08 8.57 -4.20
N LEU A 107 6.87 8.16 -3.89
CA LEU A 107 5.76 8.06 -4.82
C LEU A 107 4.97 9.37 -4.78
N THR A 108 4.62 9.91 -5.93
CA THR A 108 3.75 11.08 -6.05
C THR A 108 2.53 10.67 -6.86
N MET A 109 1.33 10.90 -6.31
CA MET A 109 0.06 10.49 -6.84
C MET A 109 -0.71 11.71 -7.36
N ASN A 110 -1.15 11.66 -8.61
CA ASN A 110 -2.03 12.65 -9.22
C ASN A 110 -3.31 11.96 -9.65
N ILE A 111 -4.44 12.46 -9.19
CA ILE A 111 -5.77 11.93 -9.51
C ILE A 111 -6.61 13.01 -10.18
N ASN A 112 -7.62 12.60 -10.93
CA ASN A 112 -8.55 13.54 -11.58
C ASN A 112 -9.16 14.51 -10.54
N LYS A 113 -9.11 15.80 -10.82
CA LYS A 113 -9.60 16.85 -9.92
C LYS A 113 -11.10 16.74 -9.63
N SER A 114 -11.90 16.22 -10.57
CA SER A 114 -13.35 16.09 -10.44
C SER A 114 -13.77 15.14 -9.32
N ILE A 115 -12.95 14.14 -9.01
CA ILE A 115 -13.23 13.12 -7.97
C ILE A 115 -12.38 13.31 -6.71
N LYS A 116 -11.59 14.39 -6.64
CA LYS A 116 -10.71 14.64 -5.50
C LYS A 116 -11.46 14.78 -4.17
N ASN A 117 -12.69 15.29 -4.22
CA ASN A 117 -13.52 15.43 -3.01
C ASN A 117 -14.02 14.09 -2.47
N ASP A 118 -14.10 13.07 -3.33
CA ASP A 118 -14.52 11.72 -2.98
C ASP A 118 -13.36 10.86 -2.49
N LEU A 119 -12.12 11.28 -2.75
CA LEU A 119 -10.91 10.56 -2.36
C LEU A 119 -10.77 10.54 -0.83
N LEU A 120 -10.63 9.33 -0.28
CA LEU A 120 -10.19 9.09 1.10
C LEU A 120 -8.65 9.12 1.17
N GLY A 121 -7.98 8.45 0.25
CA GLY A 121 -6.52 8.33 0.22
C GLY A 121 -6.04 7.18 -0.64
N TYR A 122 -4.78 6.84 -0.47
CA TYR A 122 -4.08 5.83 -1.26
C TYR A 122 -3.48 4.75 -0.37
N GLU A 123 -3.77 3.49 -0.67
CA GLU A 123 -3.07 2.34 -0.10
C GLU A 123 -1.81 2.08 -0.92
N ILE A 124 -0.69 1.90 -0.23
CA ILE A 124 0.60 1.62 -0.85
C ILE A 124 0.98 0.18 -0.56
N ILE A 125 1.19 -0.57 -1.63
CA ILE A 125 1.59 -1.96 -1.59
C ILE A 125 2.99 -2.06 -2.19
N LYS A 126 3.90 -2.77 -1.51
CA LYS A 126 5.26 -3.05 -1.97
C LYS A 126 5.46 -4.56 -2.00
N ASP A 127 5.83 -5.08 -3.16
CA ASP A 127 6.10 -6.51 -3.36
C ASP A 127 4.96 -7.40 -2.81
N GLY A 128 3.70 -6.98 -3.07
CA GLY A 128 2.48 -7.67 -2.64
C GLY A 128 2.07 -7.45 -1.19
N LYS A 129 2.84 -6.67 -0.40
CA LYS A 129 2.55 -6.36 0.99
C LYS A 129 2.15 -4.90 1.17
N VAL A 130 1.05 -4.65 1.87
CA VAL A 130 0.65 -3.28 2.25
C VAL A 130 1.68 -2.70 3.22
N ILE A 131 2.31 -1.59 2.83
CA ILE A 131 3.31 -0.88 3.65
C ILE A 131 2.81 0.43 4.23
N GLY A 132 1.69 0.96 3.72
CA GLY A 132 1.12 2.18 4.25
C GLY A 132 -0.18 2.59 3.59
N PHE A 133 -0.76 3.64 4.17
CA PHE A 133 -1.87 4.40 3.62
C PHE A 133 -1.60 5.89 3.85
N THR A 134 -1.91 6.71 2.87
CA THR A 134 -1.74 8.15 2.97
C THR A 134 -2.95 8.89 2.40
N THR A 135 -3.35 9.98 3.05
CA THR A 135 -4.32 10.95 2.54
C THR A 135 -3.66 12.05 1.70
N GLU A 136 -2.32 12.09 1.74
CA GLU A 136 -1.52 13.05 1.00
C GLU A 136 -1.27 12.59 -0.44
N SER A 137 -0.95 13.52 -1.30
CA SER A 137 -0.58 13.24 -2.69
C SER A 137 0.84 12.67 -2.86
N SER A 138 1.50 12.29 -1.78
CA SER A 138 2.79 11.61 -1.82
C SER A 138 2.99 10.65 -0.65
N TYR A 139 3.83 9.63 -0.88
CA TYR A 139 4.26 8.67 0.12
C TYR A 139 5.75 8.41 -0.02
N THR A 140 6.48 8.33 1.10
CA THR A 140 7.93 8.03 1.09
C THR A 140 8.18 6.69 1.78
N ASP A 141 8.75 5.75 1.04
CA ASP A 141 9.29 4.51 1.57
C ASP A 141 10.77 4.71 1.91
N ASN A 142 11.12 4.65 3.18
CA ASN A 142 12.47 4.83 3.69
C ASN A 142 13.29 3.53 3.68
N GLU A 143 12.67 2.40 3.41
CA GLU A 143 13.28 1.06 3.37
C GLU A 143 13.24 0.47 1.96
N ALA A 144 13.33 1.33 0.96
CA ALA A 144 13.22 0.93 -0.42
C ALA A 144 14.47 0.20 -0.92
N ASN A 145 14.28 -0.76 -1.82
CA ASN A 145 15.35 -1.40 -2.57
C ASN A 145 15.20 -1.14 -4.08
N ASP A 146 16.21 -1.51 -4.86
CA ASP A 146 16.31 -1.18 -6.29
C ASP A 146 15.39 -2.00 -7.21
N ASN A 147 14.68 -2.99 -6.67
CA ASN A 147 13.88 -3.91 -7.46
C ASN A 147 12.44 -4.07 -6.91
N SER A 148 11.99 -3.16 -6.05
CA SER A 148 10.65 -3.25 -5.50
C SER A 148 9.59 -2.88 -6.54
N LYS A 149 8.51 -3.63 -6.54
CA LYS A 149 7.27 -3.33 -7.27
C LYS A 149 6.32 -2.63 -6.31
N TYR A 150 5.88 -1.45 -6.70
CA TYR A 150 4.86 -0.72 -5.96
C TYR A 150 3.52 -0.79 -6.69
N GLU A 151 2.46 -0.88 -5.89
CA GLU A 151 1.09 -0.75 -6.36
C GLU A 151 0.42 0.34 -5.51
N VAL A 152 -0.24 1.27 -6.16
CA VAL A 152 -0.99 2.36 -5.51
C VAL A 152 -2.46 2.18 -5.81
N VAL A 153 -3.27 2.05 -4.78
CA VAL A 153 -4.72 1.83 -4.88
C VAL A 153 -5.44 3.03 -4.29
N PRO A 154 -6.18 3.82 -5.08
CA PRO A 154 -6.99 4.91 -4.57
C PRO A 154 -8.29 4.38 -3.94
N TYR A 155 -8.65 4.91 -2.79
CA TYR A 155 -9.89 4.61 -2.08
C TYR A 155 -10.77 5.85 -1.99
N ALA A 156 -12.04 5.66 -2.26
CA ALA A 156 -13.07 6.65 -1.98
C ALA A 156 -13.48 6.63 -0.49
N LYS A 157 -14.19 7.66 -0.05
CA LYS A 157 -14.65 7.80 1.33
C LYS A 157 -15.72 6.78 1.73
N ASP A 158 -16.35 6.11 0.77
CA ASP A 158 -17.22 4.95 1.01
C ASP A 158 -16.47 3.62 1.08
N LEU A 159 -15.14 3.66 1.03
CA LEU A 159 -14.21 2.53 1.04
C LEU A 159 -14.20 1.67 -0.24
N THR A 160 -14.87 2.10 -1.28
CA THR A 160 -14.68 1.50 -2.60
C THR A 160 -13.33 1.90 -3.18
N SER A 161 -12.72 1.06 -3.99
CA SER A 161 -11.42 1.32 -4.61
C SER A 161 -11.51 1.31 -6.12
N ALA A 162 -10.76 2.18 -6.77
CA ALA A 162 -10.56 2.11 -8.20
C ALA A 162 -9.38 1.19 -8.58
N ASN A 163 -9.12 1.11 -9.87
CA ASN A 163 -8.01 0.33 -10.40
C ASN A 163 -6.67 0.82 -9.82
N LYS A 164 -5.84 -0.14 -9.43
CA LYS A 164 -4.47 0.12 -8.97
C LYS A 164 -3.57 0.55 -10.12
N VAL A 165 -2.58 1.37 -9.80
CA VAL A 165 -1.45 1.68 -10.68
C VAL A 165 -0.20 0.99 -10.16
N GLU A 166 0.50 0.31 -11.06
CA GLU A 166 1.75 -0.39 -10.76
C GLU A 166 2.95 0.42 -11.26
N ILE A 167 3.99 0.52 -10.43
CA ILE A 167 5.26 1.17 -10.78
C ILE A 167 6.43 0.42 -10.15
N ASN A 168 7.52 0.30 -10.89
CA ASN A 168 8.73 -0.38 -10.41
C ASN A 168 9.79 0.64 -9.95
N SER A 169 10.51 0.28 -8.89
CA SER A 169 11.63 1.08 -8.40
C SER A 169 12.91 0.91 -9.23
N LYS A 170 12.92 -0.04 -10.15
CA LYS A 170 14.04 -0.22 -11.06
C LYS A 170 14.12 1.00 -11.99
N MET A 171 15.08 1.86 -11.73
CA MET A 171 15.28 3.06 -12.52
C MET A 171 15.87 2.71 -13.89
N PRO A 172 15.58 3.50 -14.94
CA PRO A 172 16.35 3.44 -16.16
C PRO A 172 17.83 3.57 -15.85
N SER A 173 18.66 2.81 -16.52
CA SER A 173 20.10 2.80 -16.29
C SER A 173 20.87 3.15 -17.55
N ILE A 174 21.99 3.85 -17.36
CA ILE A 174 23.00 4.04 -18.39
C ILE A 174 24.27 3.37 -17.89
N SER A 175 24.82 2.49 -18.70
CA SER A 175 26.08 1.81 -18.40
C SER A 175 27.11 2.09 -19.49
N ILE A 176 28.37 2.24 -19.06
CA ILE A 176 29.52 2.34 -19.96
C ILE A 176 29.96 0.91 -20.27
N GLN A 177 30.05 0.58 -21.56
CA GLN A 177 30.40 -0.76 -22.02
C GLN A 177 31.90 -1.05 -21.98
N GLN A 178 32.73 0.00 -21.98
CA GLN A 178 34.19 -0.12 -21.91
C GLN A 178 34.76 1.01 -21.04
N GLU A 179 35.60 0.64 -20.08
CA GLU A 179 36.28 1.61 -19.19
C GLU A 179 37.40 2.40 -19.90
N LYS A 180 37.95 1.84 -20.96
CA LYS A 180 39.03 2.45 -21.73
C LYS A 180 38.82 2.25 -23.23
N ILE A 181 38.85 3.36 -23.95
CA ILE A 181 38.69 3.42 -25.39
C ILE A 181 40.02 3.89 -26.01
N THR A 182 40.53 3.16 -26.99
CA THR A 182 41.74 3.53 -27.73
C THR A 182 41.33 3.89 -29.15
N LEU A 183 41.60 5.12 -29.56
CA LEU A 183 41.33 5.61 -30.89
C LEU A 183 42.64 5.78 -31.68
N LYS A 184 42.59 5.55 -32.99
CA LYS A 184 43.69 5.89 -33.88
C LYS A 184 43.64 7.38 -34.24
N VAL A 185 44.77 7.95 -34.58
CA VAL A 185 44.82 9.34 -35.02
C VAL A 185 43.95 9.54 -36.26
N GLY A 186 43.01 10.50 -36.19
CA GLY A 186 42.02 10.78 -37.25
C GLY A 186 40.70 9.99 -37.15
N GLU A 187 40.58 9.07 -36.21
CA GLU A 187 39.33 8.34 -35.93
C GLU A 187 38.33 9.22 -35.15
N LYS A 188 37.07 9.23 -35.60
CA LYS A 188 36.02 9.99 -34.90
C LYS A 188 35.53 9.19 -33.69
N PHE A 189 35.44 9.84 -32.54
CA PHE A 189 34.84 9.25 -31.33
C PHE A 189 33.31 9.32 -31.40
N ASP A 190 32.67 8.16 -31.37
CA ASP A 190 31.22 8.04 -31.21
C ASP A 190 30.92 7.53 -29.80
N ALA A 191 30.57 8.45 -28.91
CA ALA A 191 30.26 8.11 -27.51
C ALA A 191 29.07 7.15 -27.38
N LYS A 192 28.09 7.19 -28.30
CA LYS A 192 26.93 6.31 -28.27
C LYS A 192 27.27 4.83 -28.48
N ALA A 193 28.35 4.55 -29.20
CA ALA A 193 28.83 3.18 -29.41
C ALA A 193 29.31 2.50 -28.12
N TYR A 194 29.59 3.27 -27.09
CA TYR A 194 30.19 2.78 -25.82
C TYR A 194 29.29 2.91 -24.61
N VAL A 195 28.03 3.29 -24.80
CA VAL A 195 27.03 3.36 -23.73
C VAL A 195 25.84 2.47 -24.05
N LYS A 196 25.20 1.96 -23.03
CA LYS A 196 23.94 1.23 -23.12
C LYS A 196 22.93 1.80 -22.17
N GLY A 197 21.77 2.19 -22.68
CA GLY A 197 20.63 2.62 -21.89
C GLY A 197 19.55 1.55 -21.85
N LEU A 198 19.03 1.30 -20.68
CA LEU A 198 17.91 0.38 -20.48
C LEU A 198 16.78 1.09 -19.73
N THR A 199 15.54 0.86 -20.15
CA THR A 199 14.36 1.20 -19.35
C THR A 199 14.35 0.39 -18.05
N TYR A 200 13.45 0.73 -17.14
CA TYR A 200 13.18 -0.08 -15.94
C TYR A 200 12.69 -1.50 -16.27
N THR A 201 12.08 -1.72 -17.43
CA THR A 201 11.66 -3.04 -17.92
C THR A 201 12.80 -3.82 -18.60
N GLY A 202 13.94 -3.18 -18.84
CA GLY A 202 15.09 -3.80 -19.50
C GLY A 202 15.11 -3.62 -21.03
N GLU A 203 14.18 -2.85 -21.60
CA GLU A 203 14.18 -2.51 -23.01
C GLU A 203 15.34 -1.58 -23.35
N ASP A 204 15.96 -1.79 -24.49
CA ASP A 204 17.10 -0.99 -24.97
C ASP A 204 16.62 0.38 -25.46
N ILE A 205 17.06 1.45 -24.79
CA ILE A 205 16.78 2.84 -25.12
C ILE A 205 18.05 3.62 -25.48
N THR A 206 19.11 2.94 -25.84
CA THR A 206 20.42 3.54 -26.17
C THR A 206 20.30 4.63 -27.24
N SER A 207 19.43 4.43 -28.23
CA SER A 207 19.16 5.41 -29.29
C SER A 207 18.61 6.75 -28.77
N ASN A 208 17.92 6.73 -27.62
CA ASN A 208 17.28 7.90 -27.02
C ASN A 208 18.23 8.71 -26.12
N ILE A 209 19.45 8.20 -25.88
CA ILE A 209 20.44 8.89 -25.05
C ILE A 209 20.95 10.10 -25.83
N LYS A 210 20.84 11.26 -25.20
CA LYS A 210 21.45 12.50 -25.67
C LYS A 210 22.82 12.63 -25.01
N ILE A 211 23.87 12.71 -25.82
CA ILE A 211 25.27 12.92 -25.42
C ILE A 211 25.75 14.22 -26.01
#